data_8e43203463b3c8430438a3a77496b32c
#
_entry.id   8e43203463b3c8430438a3a77496b32c
#
_cell.length_a   1.000
_cell.length_b   1.000
_cell.length_c   1.000
_cell.angle_alpha   90.00
_cell.angle_beta   90.00
_cell.angle_gamma   90.00
#
_symmetry.space_group_name_H-M   'P 1'
#
loop_
_entity.id
_entity.type
_entity.pdbx_description
1 polymer ?
#
loop_
_entity_poly.entity_id
_entity_poly.type
_entity_poly.pdbx_seq_one_letter_code
_entity_poly.pdbx_strand_id
1 'polypeptide(L)'
;MTGRIHSVETMGTVDGPGMRMVVFLQGCPMRCAYCHNPDTWNETSDDVKFMTVEELWDQYERNRQFYTNGGITVTGGEALMQIDFVTELFTYFRERNVHTCLDTSGICFDPHQEVAYRKLLSVTSLVILDIKEIDPDKHLWLTGKPLEPILGFARLTADVGIPIWVRHVVVPTITDNADHHYRLGFFLGSLKNLQAVDCLPYHVMGTAKYKELGIAYRLEGIPAATKDLAAKATRTVVEGIKAYRR
;
A
#
# COMPACT_ATOMS: atom_id res chain seq x y z
N MET A 1 -15.61 16.48 -5.92
CA MET A 1 -15.23 15.34 -6.81
C MET A 1 -15.75 14.04 -6.20
N THR A 2 -16.03 12.99 -7.02
CA THR A 2 -16.45 11.66 -6.51
C THR A 2 -15.34 10.63 -6.72
N GLY A 3 -15.10 9.78 -5.71
CA GLY A 3 -14.21 8.64 -5.80
C GLY A 3 -14.96 7.35 -6.12
N ARG A 4 -14.29 6.45 -6.85
CA ARG A 4 -14.75 5.07 -7.06
C ARG A 4 -14.34 4.25 -5.84
N ILE A 5 -15.30 3.94 -4.98
CA ILE A 5 -15.09 3.25 -3.70
C ILE A 5 -15.51 1.79 -3.83
N HIS A 6 -14.61 0.87 -3.51
CA HIS A 6 -14.91 -0.55 -3.36
C HIS A 6 -15.65 -0.78 -2.04
N SER A 7 -15.05 -0.38 -0.95
CA SER A 7 -15.60 -0.55 0.41
C SER A 7 -15.01 0.44 1.40
N VAL A 8 -15.68 0.58 2.56
CA VAL A 8 -15.20 1.37 3.69
C VAL A 8 -15.24 0.50 4.94
N GLU A 9 -14.11 0.37 5.62
CA GLU A 9 -13.99 -0.24 6.94
C GLU A 9 -13.87 0.82 8.02
N THR A 10 -14.71 0.71 9.05
CA THR A 10 -14.78 1.72 10.11
C THR A 10 -13.85 1.43 11.30
N MET A 11 -13.21 0.26 11.36
CA MET A 11 -12.38 -0.14 12.51
C MET A 11 -11.09 -0.85 12.08
N GLY A 12 -10.38 -0.31 11.08
CA GLY A 12 -9.07 -0.81 10.66
C GLY A 12 -8.03 -0.59 11.75
N THR A 13 -7.23 -1.63 12.01
CA THR A 13 -6.17 -1.61 13.05
C THR A 13 -4.80 -1.97 12.50
N VAL A 14 -4.71 -2.34 11.22
CA VAL A 14 -3.47 -2.81 10.57
C VAL A 14 -3.02 -1.92 9.41
N ASP A 15 -3.81 -0.90 9.07
CA ASP A 15 -3.60 -0.04 7.90
C ASP A 15 -3.03 1.34 8.29
N GLY A 16 -2.21 1.38 9.32
CA GLY A 16 -1.57 2.57 9.86
C GLY A 16 -1.72 2.67 11.39
N PRO A 17 -1.27 3.79 12.00
CA PRO A 17 -1.29 3.94 13.45
C PRO A 17 -2.71 4.12 14.00
N GLY A 18 -3.01 3.44 15.10
CA GLY A 18 -4.28 3.53 15.83
C GLY A 18 -5.47 2.93 15.08
N MET A 19 -6.66 3.13 15.63
CA MET A 19 -7.91 2.71 14.98
C MET A 19 -8.30 3.74 13.91
N ARG A 20 -8.70 3.27 12.72
CA ARG A 20 -8.85 4.13 11.55
C ARG A 20 -10.09 3.80 10.73
N MET A 21 -10.62 4.78 10.03
CA MET A 21 -11.46 4.52 8.88
C MET A 21 -10.56 4.17 7.70
N VAL A 22 -10.82 3.06 7.02
CA VAL A 22 -10.07 2.61 5.85
C VAL A 22 -10.98 2.65 4.62
N VAL A 23 -10.58 3.42 3.62
CA VAL A 23 -11.31 3.56 2.36
C VAL A 23 -10.58 2.77 1.29
N PHE A 24 -11.23 1.73 0.80
CA PHE A 24 -10.72 0.89 -0.30
C PHE A 24 -11.23 1.43 -1.63
N LEU A 25 -10.32 1.92 -2.46
CA LEU A 25 -10.63 2.42 -3.80
C LEU A 25 -10.72 1.29 -4.82
N GLN A 26 -11.52 1.51 -5.85
CA GLN A 26 -11.65 0.62 -6.99
C GLN A 26 -10.67 0.97 -8.10
N GLY A 27 -10.10 -0.04 -8.73
CA GLY A 27 -9.13 0.05 -9.82
C GLY A 27 -7.69 -0.23 -9.35
N CYS A 28 -6.99 -1.13 -10.05
CA CYS A 28 -5.57 -1.41 -9.84
C CYS A 28 -4.92 -1.82 -11.16
N PRO A 29 -3.80 -1.21 -11.57
CA PRO A 29 -3.12 -1.59 -12.81
C PRO A 29 -2.24 -2.82 -12.65
N MET A 30 -1.97 -3.25 -11.40
CA MET A 30 -1.16 -4.43 -11.10
C MET A 30 -2.01 -5.72 -11.15
N ARG A 31 -1.32 -6.86 -11.33
CA ARG A 31 -1.90 -8.22 -11.29
C ARG A 31 -1.04 -9.10 -10.40
N CYS A 32 -0.88 -8.65 -9.14
CA CYS A 32 -0.04 -9.35 -8.17
C CYS A 32 -0.51 -10.79 -7.98
N ALA A 33 0.42 -11.75 -8.05
CA ALA A 33 0.09 -13.18 -8.00
C ALA A 33 -0.58 -13.61 -6.69
N TYR A 34 -0.33 -12.86 -5.60
CA TYR A 34 -0.91 -13.08 -4.27
C TYR A 34 -1.96 -12.02 -3.86
N CYS A 35 -2.57 -11.33 -4.81
CA CYS A 35 -3.53 -10.27 -4.47
C CYS A 35 -4.67 -10.83 -3.60
N HIS A 36 -5.01 -10.15 -2.51
CA HIS A 36 -6.15 -10.53 -1.67
C HIS A 36 -7.48 -9.93 -2.15
N ASN A 37 -7.41 -8.90 -3.00
CA ASN A 37 -8.57 -8.17 -3.48
C ASN A 37 -8.58 -8.10 -5.02
N PRO A 38 -8.65 -9.24 -5.73
CA PRO A 38 -8.72 -9.26 -7.20
C PRO A 38 -10.01 -8.60 -7.73
N ASP A 39 -11.04 -8.50 -6.91
CA ASP A 39 -12.27 -7.77 -7.14
C ASP A 39 -12.07 -6.26 -7.33
N THR A 40 -10.96 -5.70 -6.83
CA THR A 40 -10.61 -4.29 -7.03
C THR A 40 -9.82 -4.02 -8.31
N TRP A 41 -9.50 -5.01 -9.13
CA TRP A 41 -8.62 -4.81 -10.28
C TRP A 41 -9.21 -3.95 -11.38
N ASN A 42 -10.49 -4.16 -11.70
CA ASN A 42 -11.18 -3.39 -12.73
C ASN A 42 -11.60 -2.02 -12.18
N GLU A 43 -11.58 -0.99 -13.02
CA GLU A 43 -12.00 0.35 -12.61
C GLU A 43 -13.52 0.46 -12.41
N THR A 44 -14.26 -0.45 -13.03
CA THR A 44 -15.72 -0.53 -12.95
C THR A 44 -16.15 -1.93 -12.54
N SER A 45 -17.12 -2.02 -11.65
CA SER A 45 -17.87 -3.23 -11.33
C SER A 45 -19.28 -2.81 -10.88
N ASP A 46 -20.21 -3.73 -10.85
CA ASP A 46 -21.60 -3.44 -10.44
C ASP A 46 -21.70 -3.01 -8.96
N ASP A 47 -20.70 -3.37 -8.14
CA ASP A 47 -20.66 -3.08 -6.70
C ASP A 47 -19.93 -1.77 -6.36
N VAL A 48 -19.36 -1.07 -7.37
CA VAL A 48 -18.62 0.20 -7.13
C VAL A 48 -19.57 1.28 -6.66
N LYS A 49 -19.22 1.92 -5.55
CA LYS A 49 -19.92 3.08 -5.02
C LYS A 49 -19.19 4.36 -5.42
N PHE A 50 -19.92 5.32 -5.95
CA PHE A 50 -19.40 6.66 -6.17
C PHE A 50 -19.72 7.52 -4.95
N MET A 51 -18.68 7.99 -4.24
CA MET A 51 -18.85 8.77 -3.01
C MET A 51 -18.10 10.08 -3.09
N THR A 52 -18.68 11.13 -2.53
CA THR A 52 -18.04 12.43 -2.35
C THR A 52 -17.17 12.45 -1.09
N VAL A 53 -16.35 13.48 -0.97
CA VAL A 53 -15.53 13.72 0.22
C VAL A 53 -16.39 13.93 1.45
N GLU A 54 -17.51 14.66 1.30
CA GLU A 54 -18.47 14.96 2.37
C GLU A 54 -19.18 13.70 2.88
N GLU A 55 -19.58 12.79 2.00
CA GLU A 55 -20.20 11.52 2.38
C GLU A 55 -19.23 10.62 3.17
N LEU A 56 -17.94 10.62 2.82
CA LEU A 56 -16.90 9.92 3.58
C LEU A 56 -16.64 10.61 4.92
N TRP A 57 -16.66 11.95 4.95
CA TRP A 57 -16.54 12.69 6.19
C TRP A 57 -17.71 12.39 7.15
N ASP A 58 -18.93 12.35 6.68
CA ASP A 58 -20.12 12.02 7.50
C ASP A 58 -20.02 10.60 8.08
N GLN A 59 -19.43 9.65 7.35
CA GLN A 59 -19.15 8.32 7.90
C GLN A 59 -18.05 8.34 8.96
N TYR A 60 -17.00 9.14 8.76
CA TYR A 60 -15.93 9.33 9.73
C TYR A 60 -16.46 9.95 11.03
N GLU A 61 -17.23 11.02 10.94
CA GLU A 61 -17.80 11.75 12.10
C GLU A 61 -18.66 10.84 12.98
N ARG A 62 -19.48 9.96 12.39
CA ARG A 62 -20.31 9.00 13.15
C ARG A 62 -19.50 8.07 14.06
N ASN A 63 -18.24 7.82 13.70
CA ASN A 63 -17.36 6.90 14.41
C ASN A 63 -16.16 7.61 15.07
N ARG A 64 -16.10 8.94 15.02
CA ARG A 64 -14.94 9.76 15.41
C ARG A 64 -14.40 9.42 16.82
N GLN A 65 -15.28 9.09 17.73
CA GLN A 65 -14.91 8.72 19.11
C GLN A 65 -13.95 7.52 19.20
N PHE A 66 -13.94 6.65 18.17
CA PHE A 66 -13.04 5.49 18.11
C PHE A 66 -11.67 5.81 17.48
N TYR A 67 -11.52 6.95 16.79
CA TYR A 67 -10.32 7.31 16.04
C TYR A 67 -9.36 8.25 16.77
N THR A 68 -9.38 8.26 18.12
CA THR A 68 -8.62 9.21 18.95
C THR A 68 -7.10 9.22 18.70
N ASN A 69 -6.52 8.05 18.37
CA ASN A 69 -5.11 7.86 18.03
C ASN A 69 -4.91 7.37 16.59
N GLY A 70 -5.92 7.50 15.77
CA GLY A 70 -5.96 7.01 14.40
C GLY A 70 -6.19 8.12 13.38
N GLY A 71 -7.08 7.86 12.42
CA GLY A 71 -7.42 8.81 11.37
C GLY A 71 -8.10 8.13 10.19
N ILE A 72 -7.75 8.53 8.98
CA ILE A 72 -8.19 7.90 7.75
C ILE A 72 -7.02 7.26 7.02
N THR A 73 -7.24 6.08 6.43
CA THR A 73 -6.35 5.47 5.43
C THR A 73 -7.09 5.34 4.12
N VAL A 74 -6.43 5.68 3.03
CA VAL A 74 -6.89 5.38 1.67
C VAL A 74 -5.98 4.32 1.09
N THR A 75 -6.57 3.22 0.64
CA THR A 75 -5.95 2.02 0.08
C THR A 75 -6.84 1.43 -1.02
N GLY A 76 -6.84 0.12 -1.21
CA GLY A 76 -7.80 -0.60 -2.06
C GLY A 76 -7.15 -1.36 -3.19
N GLY A 77 -7.52 -1.07 -4.43
CA GLY A 77 -6.79 -1.48 -5.61
C GLY A 77 -5.43 -0.79 -5.65
N GLU A 78 -5.40 0.42 -6.21
CA GLU A 78 -4.25 1.32 -6.16
C GLU A 78 -4.74 2.77 -5.96
N ALA A 79 -4.44 3.36 -4.81
CA ALA A 79 -4.94 4.66 -4.42
C ALA A 79 -4.51 5.78 -5.39
N LEU A 80 -3.30 5.70 -5.95
CA LEU A 80 -2.76 6.70 -6.88
C LEU A 80 -3.46 6.71 -8.25
N MET A 81 -4.29 5.72 -8.59
CA MET A 81 -5.15 5.81 -9.79
C MET A 81 -6.22 6.90 -9.68
N GLN A 82 -6.52 7.35 -8.47
CA GLN A 82 -7.49 8.39 -8.18
C GLN A 82 -6.84 9.55 -7.42
N ILE A 83 -5.63 9.95 -7.82
CA ILE A 83 -4.77 10.91 -7.11
C ILE A 83 -5.47 12.23 -6.79
N ASP A 84 -6.28 12.77 -7.71
CA ASP A 84 -6.98 14.02 -7.51
C ASP A 84 -8.05 13.92 -6.43
N PHE A 85 -8.82 12.80 -6.44
CA PHE A 85 -9.82 12.53 -5.40
C PHE A 85 -9.15 12.32 -4.04
N VAL A 86 -8.07 11.54 -3.97
CA VAL A 86 -7.33 11.30 -2.71
C VAL A 86 -6.75 12.61 -2.19
N THR A 87 -6.25 13.48 -3.07
CA THR A 87 -5.73 14.80 -2.68
C THR A 87 -6.83 15.68 -2.09
N GLU A 88 -8.01 15.74 -2.70
CA GLU A 88 -9.16 16.49 -2.18
C GLU A 88 -9.62 15.93 -0.83
N LEU A 89 -9.76 14.61 -0.72
CA LEU A 89 -10.14 13.92 0.50
C LEU A 89 -9.16 14.21 1.64
N PHE A 90 -7.86 14.05 1.41
CA PHE A 90 -6.84 14.30 2.43
C PHE A 90 -6.76 15.77 2.81
N THR A 91 -6.94 16.70 1.86
CA THR A 91 -7.02 18.14 2.17
C THR A 91 -8.15 18.40 3.15
N TYR A 92 -9.35 17.90 2.85
CA TYR A 92 -10.54 18.09 3.67
C TYR A 92 -10.38 17.55 5.10
N PHE A 93 -9.75 16.36 5.25
CA PHE A 93 -9.49 15.73 6.53
C PHE A 93 -8.37 16.43 7.31
N ARG A 94 -7.29 16.86 6.63
CA ARG A 94 -6.18 17.60 7.25
C ARG A 94 -6.61 18.95 7.80
N GLU A 95 -7.45 19.70 7.11
CA GLU A 95 -8.03 20.96 7.59
C GLU A 95 -8.84 20.78 8.91
N ARG A 96 -9.27 19.54 9.19
CA ARG A 96 -9.99 19.16 10.41
C ARG A 96 -9.11 18.42 11.42
N ASN A 97 -7.78 18.53 11.27
CA ASN A 97 -6.75 17.93 12.14
C ASN A 97 -6.82 16.40 12.21
N VAL A 98 -7.27 15.72 11.15
CA VAL A 98 -7.27 14.27 11.07
C VAL A 98 -5.98 13.78 10.43
N HIS A 99 -5.38 12.72 10.99
CA HIS A 99 -4.20 12.05 10.43
C HIS A 99 -4.58 11.27 9.18
N THR A 100 -3.87 11.54 8.06
CA THR A 100 -4.09 10.93 6.75
C THR A 100 -2.99 9.93 6.42
N CYS A 101 -3.36 8.73 6.00
CA CYS A 101 -2.43 7.68 5.62
C CYS A 101 -2.72 7.22 4.19
N LEU A 102 -1.70 7.27 3.34
CA LEU A 102 -1.75 6.74 1.98
C LEU A 102 -1.13 5.35 1.98
N ASP A 103 -1.92 4.32 1.67
CA ASP A 103 -1.43 2.96 1.46
C ASP A 103 -1.44 2.66 -0.05
N THR A 104 -0.28 2.45 -0.62
CA THR A 104 -0.07 2.37 -2.07
C THR A 104 1.11 1.48 -2.43
N SER A 105 1.11 0.94 -3.63
CA SER A 105 2.32 0.36 -4.23
C SER A 105 3.24 1.42 -4.86
N GLY A 106 2.75 2.61 -5.15
CA GLY A 106 3.49 3.65 -5.87
C GLY A 106 3.59 3.41 -7.38
N ILE A 107 2.94 2.39 -7.92
CA ILE A 107 3.10 1.96 -9.34
C ILE A 107 2.64 3.01 -10.36
N CYS A 108 1.73 3.90 -9.96
CA CYS A 108 1.22 4.97 -10.84
C CYS A 108 2.17 6.17 -10.90
N PHE A 109 3.28 6.16 -10.17
CA PHE A 109 4.21 7.30 -10.16
C PHE A 109 4.81 7.54 -11.55
N ASP A 110 4.63 8.78 -12.03
CA ASP A 110 5.22 9.29 -13.24
C ASP A 110 6.00 10.59 -12.90
N PRO A 111 7.33 10.62 -13.08
CA PRO A 111 8.12 11.82 -12.78
C PRO A 111 7.71 13.05 -13.59
N HIS A 112 7.08 12.88 -14.75
CA HIS A 112 6.54 14.01 -15.54
C HIS A 112 5.32 14.66 -14.87
N GLN A 113 4.69 13.99 -13.92
CA GLN A 113 3.54 14.51 -13.16
C GLN A 113 3.89 14.76 -11.68
N GLU A 114 5.17 14.93 -11.33
CA GLU A 114 5.67 15.06 -9.97
C GLU A 114 4.93 16.12 -9.14
N VAL A 115 4.47 17.21 -9.76
CA VAL A 115 3.70 18.28 -9.10
C VAL A 115 2.43 17.74 -8.42
N ALA A 116 1.69 16.84 -9.08
CA ALA A 116 0.48 16.25 -8.52
C ALA A 116 0.81 15.37 -7.30
N TYR A 117 1.88 14.57 -7.38
CA TYR A 117 2.33 13.73 -6.25
C TYR A 117 2.81 14.58 -5.07
N ARG A 118 3.58 15.65 -5.30
CA ARG A 118 4.00 16.58 -4.24
C ARG A 118 2.80 17.24 -3.56
N LYS A 119 1.75 17.60 -4.32
CA LYS A 119 0.51 18.13 -3.78
C LYS A 119 -0.19 17.12 -2.88
N LEU A 120 -0.34 15.87 -3.31
CA LEU A 120 -0.89 14.79 -2.47
C LEU A 120 -0.05 14.60 -1.20
N LEU A 121 1.27 14.50 -1.34
CA LEU A 121 2.18 14.28 -0.21
C LEU A 121 2.12 15.44 0.80
N SER A 122 1.89 16.68 0.38
CA SER A 122 1.77 17.83 1.30
C SER A 122 0.58 17.74 2.27
N VAL A 123 -0.43 16.95 1.94
CA VAL A 123 -1.62 16.68 2.78
C VAL A 123 -1.64 15.25 3.34
N THR A 124 -0.56 14.50 3.16
CA THR A 124 -0.37 13.12 3.67
C THR A 124 0.46 13.15 4.94
N SER A 125 0.03 12.45 6.00
CA SER A 125 0.78 12.36 7.27
C SER A 125 1.73 11.16 7.30
N LEU A 126 1.39 10.08 6.59
CA LEU A 126 2.14 8.82 6.52
C LEU A 126 1.88 8.17 5.18
N VAL A 127 2.93 7.61 4.59
CA VAL A 127 2.81 6.68 3.45
C VAL A 127 3.13 5.27 3.93
N ILE A 128 2.25 4.32 3.62
CA ILE A 128 2.56 2.88 3.68
C ILE A 128 2.83 2.46 2.23
N LEU A 129 4.04 2.01 1.96
CA LEU A 129 4.48 1.65 0.61
C LEU A 129 4.74 0.14 0.51
N ASP A 130 4.08 -0.50 -0.42
CA ASP A 130 4.30 -1.89 -0.75
C ASP A 130 5.43 -2.07 -1.77
N ILE A 131 6.59 -2.57 -1.35
CA ILE A 131 7.63 -3.03 -2.28
C ILE A 131 7.53 -4.55 -2.38
N LYS A 132 6.89 -5.01 -3.46
CA LYS A 132 6.51 -6.43 -3.61
C LYS A 132 7.69 -7.36 -3.86
N GLU A 133 8.71 -6.87 -4.57
CA GLU A 133 9.99 -7.54 -4.86
C GLU A 133 11.01 -6.47 -5.29
N ILE A 134 12.28 -6.64 -4.91
CA ILE A 134 13.37 -5.71 -5.25
C ILE A 134 14.13 -6.10 -6.52
N ASP A 135 14.03 -7.35 -6.94
CA ASP A 135 14.57 -7.78 -8.22
C ASP A 135 13.60 -7.41 -9.35
N PRO A 136 14.03 -6.64 -10.37
CA PRO A 136 13.12 -6.12 -11.40
C PRO A 136 12.40 -7.19 -12.20
N ASP A 137 13.08 -8.28 -12.57
CA ASP A 137 12.51 -9.33 -13.40
C ASP A 137 11.47 -10.14 -12.60
N LYS A 138 11.79 -10.46 -11.35
CA LYS A 138 10.86 -11.13 -10.45
C LYS A 138 9.69 -10.22 -10.07
N HIS A 139 9.93 -8.93 -9.88
CA HIS A 139 8.86 -7.96 -9.65
C HIS A 139 7.89 -7.92 -10.84
N LEU A 140 8.41 -7.85 -12.08
CA LEU A 140 7.61 -7.87 -13.29
C LEU A 140 6.77 -9.16 -13.37
N TRP A 141 7.40 -10.31 -13.13
CA TRP A 141 6.67 -11.59 -13.11
C TRP A 141 5.59 -11.63 -12.03
N LEU A 142 5.90 -11.15 -10.82
CA LEU A 142 5.01 -11.20 -9.66
C LEU A 142 3.78 -10.29 -9.82
N THR A 143 3.97 -9.09 -10.40
CA THR A 143 3.00 -8.01 -10.36
C THR A 143 2.44 -7.62 -11.72
N GLY A 144 3.12 -8.02 -12.80
CA GLY A 144 2.82 -7.61 -14.18
C GLY A 144 3.23 -6.16 -14.50
N LYS A 145 4.02 -5.52 -13.64
CA LYS A 145 4.44 -4.12 -13.78
C LYS A 145 5.92 -3.93 -13.43
N PRO A 146 6.59 -2.90 -14.02
CA PRO A 146 7.98 -2.59 -13.70
C PRO A 146 8.15 -2.08 -12.25
N LEU A 147 9.35 -2.21 -11.69
CA LEU A 147 9.68 -1.80 -10.32
C LEU A 147 10.00 -0.31 -10.21
N GLU A 148 10.56 0.30 -11.24
CA GLU A 148 11.13 1.65 -11.22
C GLU A 148 10.17 2.74 -10.72
N PRO A 149 8.86 2.78 -11.12
CA PRO A 149 7.93 3.76 -10.60
C PRO A 149 7.81 3.71 -9.08
N ILE A 150 7.79 2.49 -8.50
CA ILE A 150 7.69 2.28 -7.05
C ILE A 150 8.91 2.86 -6.31
N LEU A 151 10.11 2.54 -6.81
CA LEU A 151 11.35 3.09 -6.24
C LEU A 151 11.45 4.60 -6.44
N GLY A 152 10.95 5.11 -7.57
CA GLY A 152 10.84 6.55 -7.84
C GLY A 152 9.93 7.25 -6.84
N PHE A 153 8.75 6.69 -6.58
CA PHE A 153 7.83 7.23 -5.58
C PHE A 153 8.42 7.20 -4.16
N ALA A 154 9.11 6.11 -3.79
CA ALA A 154 9.81 6.03 -2.51
C ALA A 154 10.86 7.16 -2.34
N ARG A 155 11.64 7.46 -3.39
CA ARG A 155 12.61 8.56 -3.38
C ARG A 155 11.91 9.92 -3.27
N LEU A 156 10.80 10.12 -3.98
CA LEU A 156 10.02 11.36 -3.87
C LEU A 156 9.48 11.56 -2.44
N THR A 157 8.97 10.52 -1.78
CA THR A 157 8.53 10.63 -0.37
C THR A 157 9.67 11.05 0.55
N ALA A 158 10.89 10.54 0.29
CA ALA A 158 12.07 10.91 1.08
C ALA A 158 12.55 12.35 0.79
N ASP A 159 12.41 12.83 -0.43
CA ASP A 159 12.72 14.21 -0.81
C ASP A 159 11.73 15.20 -0.16
N VAL A 160 10.45 14.87 -0.16
CA VAL A 160 9.40 15.67 0.52
C VAL A 160 9.48 15.56 2.05
N GLY A 161 10.07 14.48 2.57
CA GLY A 161 10.25 14.27 4.01
C GLY A 161 9.02 13.68 4.72
N ILE A 162 8.07 13.08 3.98
CA ILE A 162 6.90 12.43 4.57
C ILE A 162 7.29 11.08 5.16
N PRO A 163 6.92 10.76 6.41
CA PRO A 163 7.17 9.46 7.02
C PRO A 163 6.70 8.31 6.14
N ILE A 164 7.53 7.26 6.04
CA ILE A 164 7.21 6.07 5.25
C ILE A 164 7.35 4.80 6.09
N TRP A 165 6.34 3.95 6.04
CA TRP A 165 6.40 2.55 6.44
C TRP A 165 6.45 1.70 5.17
N VAL A 166 7.33 0.70 5.14
CA VAL A 166 7.44 -0.19 3.98
C VAL A 166 6.93 -1.57 4.34
N ARG A 167 6.04 -2.13 3.50
CA ARG A 167 5.57 -3.50 3.60
C ARG A 167 6.17 -4.37 2.51
N HIS A 168 6.49 -5.60 2.88
CA HIS A 168 6.94 -6.64 1.97
C HIS A 168 6.29 -7.97 2.33
N VAL A 169 5.60 -8.61 1.40
CA VAL A 169 4.96 -9.91 1.64
C VAL A 169 5.94 -11.04 1.32
N VAL A 170 6.20 -11.88 2.30
CA VAL A 170 7.12 -13.03 2.18
C VAL A 170 6.34 -14.25 1.72
N VAL A 171 6.47 -14.59 0.43
CA VAL A 171 5.85 -15.76 -0.19
C VAL A 171 6.90 -16.86 -0.30
N PRO A 172 6.69 -18.06 0.30
CA PRO A 172 7.64 -19.16 0.22
C PRO A 172 8.03 -19.48 -1.23
N THR A 173 9.32 -19.66 -1.48
CA THR A 173 9.93 -19.95 -2.80
C THR A 173 9.82 -18.84 -3.86
N ILE A 174 9.07 -17.78 -3.59
CA ILE A 174 8.85 -16.68 -4.55
C ILE A 174 9.60 -15.41 -4.11
N THR A 175 9.26 -14.86 -2.93
CA THR A 175 9.86 -13.62 -2.40
C THR A 175 10.67 -13.85 -1.11
N ASP A 176 10.97 -15.09 -0.72
CA ASP A 176 11.74 -15.45 0.47
C ASP A 176 13.26 -15.55 0.24
N ASN A 177 13.77 -14.84 -0.75
CA ASN A 177 15.18 -14.81 -1.11
C ASN A 177 15.99 -13.87 -0.20
N ALA A 178 17.00 -14.38 0.49
CA ALA A 178 17.79 -13.61 1.44
C ALA A 178 18.61 -12.46 0.77
N ASP A 179 19.15 -12.67 -0.44
CA ASP A 179 19.85 -11.62 -1.18
C ASP A 179 18.88 -10.48 -1.55
N HIS A 180 17.69 -10.81 -1.99
CA HIS A 180 16.66 -9.81 -2.31
C HIS A 180 16.22 -9.02 -1.06
N HIS A 181 16.05 -9.68 0.08
CA HIS A 181 15.76 -8.98 1.34
C HIS A 181 16.89 -8.05 1.75
N TYR A 182 18.15 -8.47 1.59
CA TYR A 182 19.30 -7.62 1.87
C TYR A 182 19.35 -6.41 0.92
N ARG A 183 19.16 -6.61 -0.40
CA ARG A 183 19.10 -5.55 -1.41
C ARG A 183 17.95 -4.58 -1.16
N LEU A 184 16.78 -5.09 -0.78
CA LEU A 184 15.65 -4.27 -0.35
C LEU A 184 16.06 -3.39 0.84
N GLY A 185 16.65 -4.00 1.87
CA GLY A 185 17.16 -3.26 3.02
C GLY A 185 18.20 -2.20 2.66
N PHE A 186 19.13 -2.51 1.78
CA PHE A 186 20.14 -1.56 1.33
C PHE A 186 19.49 -0.36 0.62
N PHE A 187 18.50 -0.58 -0.25
CA PHE A 187 17.72 0.49 -0.85
C PHE A 187 16.98 1.32 0.22
N LEU A 188 16.29 0.67 1.14
CA LEU A 188 15.55 1.33 2.22
C LEU A 188 16.46 2.15 3.14
N GLY A 189 17.71 1.73 3.32
CA GLY A 189 18.73 2.47 4.07
C GLY A 189 18.97 3.88 3.52
N SER A 190 18.79 4.08 2.21
CA SER A 190 18.95 5.39 1.55
C SER A 190 17.80 6.37 1.83
N LEU A 191 16.66 5.87 2.29
CA LEU A 191 15.47 6.69 2.54
C LEU A 191 15.55 7.32 3.94
N LYS A 192 15.74 8.64 4.00
CA LYS A 192 15.89 9.39 5.27
C LYS A 192 14.62 9.41 6.12
N ASN A 193 13.48 9.25 5.48
CA ASN A 193 12.14 9.30 6.07
C ASN A 193 11.59 7.93 6.48
N LEU A 194 12.37 6.86 6.31
CA LEU A 194 11.96 5.51 6.70
C LEU A 194 11.77 5.40 8.22
N GLN A 195 10.56 5.07 8.66
CA GLN A 195 10.22 4.87 10.07
C GLN A 195 10.05 3.40 10.45
N ALA A 196 9.46 2.59 9.57
CA ALA A 196 9.20 1.17 9.84
C ALA A 196 9.34 0.31 8.58
N VAL A 197 9.66 -0.97 8.81
CA VAL A 197 9.60 -2.03 7.80
C VAL A 197 8.85 -3.20 8.39
N ASP A 198 7.87 -3.71 7.64
CA ASP A 198 7.07 -4.87 8.02
C ASP A 198 7.11 -5.94 6.93
N CYS A 199 7.75 -7.08 7.23
CA CYS A 199 7.72 -8.26 6.39
C CYS A 199 6.55 -9.13 6.82
N LEU A 200 5.50 -9.18 6.00
CA LEU A 200 4.26 -9.88 6.29
C LEU A 200 4.30 -11.32 5.79
N PRO A 201 3.87 -12.30 6.58
CA PRO A 201 3.75 -13.67 6.09
C PRO A 201 2.61 -13.78 5.07
N TYR A 202 2.90 -14.38 3.92
CA TYR A 202 1.88 -14.73 2.92
C TYR A 202 0.84 -15.67 3.52
N HIS A 203 -0.44 -15.45 3.19
CA HIS A 203 -1.55 -16.32 3.56
C HIS A 203 -2.54 -16.49 2.38
N VAL A 204 -3.31 -17.57 2.41
CA VAL A 204 -4.20 -17.98 1.30
C VAL A 204 -5.65 -17.48 1.44
N MET A 205 -5.94 -16.55 2.34
CA MET A 205 -7.32 -16.11 2.63
C MET A 205 -8.03 -15.45 1.42
N GLY A 206 -7.28 -14.87 0.49
CA GLY A 206 -7.85 -14.25 -0.71
C GLY A 206 -8.34 -15.23 -1.79
N THR A 207 -8.00 -16.53 -1.70
CA THR A 207 -8.26 -17.51 -2.79
C THR A 207 -9.73 -17.74 -3.08
N ALA A 208 -10.63 -17.55 -2.12
CA ALA A 208 -12.08 -17.68 -2.32
C ALA A 208 -12.59 -16.69 -3.38
N LYS A 209 -12.13 -15.43 -3.35
CA LYS A 209 -12.51 -14.40 -4.33
C LYS A 209 -12.10 -14.76 -5.76
N TYR A 210 -10.96 -15.44 -5.95
CA TYR A 210 -10.54 -15.89 -7.29
C TYR A 210 -11.52 -16.91 -7.88
N LYS A 211 -12.04 -17.83 -7.05
CA LYS A 211 -13.05 -18.81 -7.49
C LYS A 211 -14.34 -18.13 -7.86
N GLU A 212 -14.81 -17.17 -7.05
CA GLU A 212 -16.03 -16.41 -7.31
C GLU A 212 -15.93 -15.59 -8.60
N LEU A 213 -14.75 -15.03 -8.89
CA LEU A 213 -14.48 -14.25 -10.09
C LEU A 213 -14.11 -15.09 -11.32
N GLY A 214 -13.99 -16.42 -11.18
CA GLY A 214 -13.55 -17.30 -12.27
C GLY A 214 -12.10 -17.07 -12.71
N ILE A 215 -11.24 -16.54 -11.85
CA ILE A 215 -9.84 -16.23 -12.13
C ILE A 215 -8.94 -17.33 -11.58
N ALA A 216 -8.00 -17.83 -12.37
CA ALA A 216 -7.00 -18.79 -11.91
C ALA A 216 -6.06 -18.15 -10.89
N TYR A 217 -5.89 -18.80 -9.71
CA TYR A 217 -4.96 -18.34 -8.70
C TYR A 217 -3.53 -18.75 -9.05
N ARG A 218 -2.66 -17.78 -9.30
CA ARG A 218 -1.29 -18.02 -9.82
C ARG A 218 -0.36 -18.73 -8.83
N LEU A 219 -0.66 -18.68 -7.52
CA LEU A 219 0.14 -19.31 -6.47
C LEU A 219 -0.55 -20.55 -5.89
N GLU A 220 -1.35 -21.26 -6.71
CA GLU A 220 -1.96 -22.51 -6.27
C GLU A 220 -0.89 -23.50 -5.81
N GLY A 221 -1.11 -24.16 -4.67
CA GLY A 221 -0.16 -25.10 -4.08
C GLY A 221 0.98 -24.47 -3.27
N ILE A 222 1.15 -23.15 -3.28
CA ILE A 222 2.12 -22.48 -2.41
C ILE A 222 1.53 -22.37 -0.99
N PRO A 223 2.21 -22.95 0.05
CA PRO A 223 1.70 -22.90 1.42
C PRO A 223 1.81 -21.49 2.01
N ALA A 224 0.97 -21.20 3.01
CA ALA A 224 1.12 -19.97 3.80
C ALA A 224 2.52 -19.89 4.45
N ALA A 225 3.07 -18.70 4.52
CA ALA A 225 4.35 -18.45 5.19
C ALA A 225 4.21 -18.54 6.72
N THR A 226 5.24 -19.02 7.37
CA THR A 226 5.31 -18.98 8.84
C THR A 226 5.71 -17.59 9.33
N LYS A 227 5.34 -17.27 10.57
CA LYS A 227 5.82 -16.04 11.24
C LYS A 227 7.35 -16.00 11.35
N ASP A 228 7.99 -17.15 11.53
CA ASP A 228 9.46 -17.26 11.62
C ASP A 228 10.14 -16.91 10.29
N LEU A 229 9.53 -17.31 9.15
CA LEU A 229 10.04 -16.95 7.84
C LEU A 229 9.97 -15.43 7.63
N ALA A 230 8.85 -14.79 7.96
CA ALA A 230 8.70 -13.35 7.88
C ALA A 230 9.66 -12.60 8.84
N ALA A 231 9.82 -13.09 10.06
CA ALA A 231 10.78 -12.54 11.02
C ALA A 231 12.25 -12.67 10.54
N LYS A 232 12.60 -13.78 9.87
CA LYS A 232 13.92 -13.93 9.22
C LYS A 232 14.11 -12.91 8.12
N ALA A 233 13.13 -12.73 7.25
CA ALA A 233 13.15 -11.71 6.19
C ALA A 233 13.37 -10.31 6.79
N THR A 234 12.61 -9.94 7.82
CA THR A 234 12.76 -8.65 8.52
C THR A 234 14.18 -8.44 9.03
N ARG A 235 14.80 -9.46 9.66
CA ARG A 235 16.19 -9.36 10.12
C ARG A 235 17.15 -9.06 8.98
N THR A 236 17.02 -9.77 7.85
CA THR A 236 17.89 -9.58 6.68
C THR A 236 17.69 -8.20 6.04
N VAL A 237 16.44 -7.70 5.96
CA VAL A 237 16.18 -6.33 5.52
C VAL A 237 16.86 -5.30 6.44
N VAL A 238 16.75 -5.48 7.76
CA VAL A 238 17.38 -4.58 8.75
C VAL A 238 18.91 -4.61 8.63
N GLU A 239 19.52 -5.76 8.33
CA GLU A 239 20.96 -5.87 8.06
C GLU A 239 21.36 -5.02 6.84
N GLY A 240 20.60 -5.08 5.75
CA GLY A 240 20.79 -4.24 4.58
C GLY A 240 20.69 -2.75 4.88
N ILE A 241 19.67 -2.32 5.65
CA ILE A 241 19.52 -0.93 6.10
C ILE A 241 20.75 -0.46 6.89
N LYS A 242 21.21 -1.27 7.84
CA LYS A 242 22.41 -0.95 8.64
C LYS A 242 23.68 -0.87 7.79
N ALA A 243 23.81 -1.74 6.81
CA ALA A 243 24.97 -1.74 5.91
C ALA A 243 25.05 -0.46 5.08
N TYR A 244 23.93 0.05 4.60
CA TYR A 244 23.88 1.32 3.87
C TYR A 244 24.22 2.53 4.77
N ARG A 245 23.77 2.52 6.02
CA ARG A 245 23.88 3.66 6.96
C ARG A 245 25.23 3.72 7.72
N ARG A 246 26.12 2.75 7.53
CA ARG A 246 27.49 2.75 8.06
C ARG A 246 28.41 3.63 7.24
#